data_24c3b1f7d0088bd0675eae65f53668a0
#
_entry.id   24c3b1f7d0088bd0675eae65f53668a0
#
_cell.length_a   1.000
_cell.length_b   1.000
_cell.length_c   1.000
_cell.angle_alpha   90.00
_cell.angle_beta   90.00
_cell.angle_gamma   90.00
#
_symmetry.space_group_name_H-M   'P 1'
#
loop_
_entity.id
_entity.type
_entity.pdbx_description
1 polymer ?
#
loop_
_entity_poly.entity_id
_entity_poly.type
_entity_poly.pdbx_seq_one_letter_code
_entity_poly.pdbx_strand_id
1 'polypeptide(L)'
;MERCSILQKSQLGSSNLFVSKLGLGCMSLGTDEKTAFPILEAALEEGINYFDTADLYDQGKNEQLLGRFFKNNREDIIIATKVGNKREEGKDGWSWDASKTYIKEQVKTSLKRLGTDYIDLYQLHGGMMEDPIEETIEAFEELKDEGVILYYGISSIRPNVIREYVKRSSIVSVMMQSSILDRRPEEEVLPLLAENNISVVTRGPVAKGLLSPKYRDKLTEKGYLNYSGEELKEVLQTLEQKFLDKRTLTEAAIQYNLAQPAVASIIAGASSVEQLHANANAVNSAPLTAEELAFIQKVSKASVYEAHR
;
A
#
# COMPACT_ATOMS: atom_id res chain seq x y z
N MET A 1 7.88 -24.70 19.98
CA MET A 1 7.31 -23.89 18.87
C MET A 1 6.33 -22.90 19.51
N GLU A 2 6.75 -21.68 19.76
CA GLU A 2 5.82 -20.60 20.10
C GLU A 2 4.89 -20.40 18.91
N ARG A 3 3.58 -20.38 19.15
CA ARG A 3 2.59 -20.07 18.10
C ARG A 3 2.89 -18.67 17.60
N CYS A 4 3.26 -18.54 16.31
CA CYS A 4 3.30 -17.26 15.65
C CYS A 4 1.96 -16.55 15.93
N SER A 5 1.98 -15.35 16.48
CA SER A 5 0.74 -14.62 16.77
C SER A 5 0.12 -14.23 15.43
N ILE A 6 -1.08 -14.72 15.17
CA ILE A 6 -1.83 -14.37 13.96
C ILE A 6 -1.94 -12.84 13.88
N LEU A 7 -1.63 -12.27 12.72
CA LEU A 7 -1.70 -10.83 12.48
C LEU A 7 -3.09 -10.27 12.83
N GLN A 8 -3.11 -9.18 13.57
CA GLN A 8 -4.34 -8.45 13.86
C GLN A 8 -4.94 -7.89 12.56
N LYS A 9 -6.28 -7.80 12.54
CA LYS A 9 -7.03 -7.21 11.43
C LYS A 9 -7.63 -5.87 11.85
N SER A 10 -7.75 -4.96 10.89
CA SER A 10 -8.45 -3.68 11.03
C SER A 10 -9.53 -3.57 9.97
N GLN A 11 -10.65 -2.93 10.30
CA GLN A 11 -11.68 -2.60 9.33
C GLN A 11 -11.14 -1.58 8.33
N LEU A 12 -11.44 -1.75 7.05
CA LEU A 12 -11.02 -0.84 5.99
C LEU A 12 -12.08 0.24 5.76
N GLY A 13 -11.89 1.39 6.40
CA GLY A 13 -12.83 2.51 6.36
C GLY A 13 -14.23 2.10 6.79
N SER A 14 -15.24 2.51 6.03
CA SER A 14 -16.65 2.18 6.25
C SER A 14 -17.08 0.83 5.65
N SER A 15 -16.15 0.02 5.14
CA SER A 15 -16.45 -1.27 4.49
C SER A 15 -16.63 -2.42 5.48
N ASN A 16 -17.08 -3.58 4.98
CA ASN A 16 -17.09 -4.85 5.71
C ASN A 16 -15.78 -5.63 5.58
N LEU A 17 -14.75 -5.04 4.95
CA LEU A 17 -13.46 -5.70 4.77
C LEU A 17 -12.62 -5.52 6.03
N PHE A 18 -12.18 -6.65 6.61
CA PHE A 18 -11.23 -6.68 7.72
C PHE A 18 -9.87 -7.15 7.20
N VAL A 19 -8.99 -6.20 6.93
CA VAL A 19 -7.65 -6.42 6.37
C VAL A 19 -6.62 -6.69 7.47
N SER A 20 -5.70 -7.63 7.25
CA SER A 20 -4.54 -7.80 8.13
C SER A 20 -3.70 -6.53 8.17
N LYS A 21 -3.12 -6.20 9.34
CA LYS A 21 -2.25 -5.03 9.51
C LYS A 21 -1.02 -5.05 8.61
N LEU A 22 -0.60 -6.23 8.15
CA LEU A 22 0.33 -6.40 7.03
C LEU A 22 -0.44 -6.93 5.84
N GLY A 23 -0.38 -6.24 4.71
CA GLY A 23 -0.78 -6.74 3.40
C GLY A 23 0.46 -7.02 2.54
N LEU A 24 0.35 -7.96 1.62
CA LEU A 24 1.43 -8.28 0.68
C LEU A 24 1.31 -7.44 -0.59
N GLY A 25 2.34 -6.63 -0.88
CA GLY A 25 2.50 -5.96 -2.15
C GLY A 25 3.05 -6.92 -3.20
N CYS A 26 2.18 -7.40 -4.07
CA CYS A 26 2.48 -8.50 -4.99
C CYS A 26 3.39 -8.12 -6.16
N MET A 27 3.65 -6.82 -6.39
CA MET A 27 4.59 -6.35 -7.42
C MET A 27 5.99 -6.97 -7.27
N SER A 28 6.42 -7.31 -6.06
CA SER A 28 7.73 -7.88 -5.79
C SER A 28 7.84 -9.40 -5.97
N LEU A 29 6.74 -10.10 -6.25
CA LEU A 29 6.70 -11.55 -6.42
C LEU A 29 7.33 -12.02 -7.74
N GLY A 30 7.41 -11.10 -8.74
CA GLY A 30 7.75 -11.47 -10.10
C GLY A 30 6.65 -12.29 -10.79
N THR A 31 7.04 -13.08 -11.80
CA THR A 31 6.09 -13.84 -12.62
C THR A 31 6.34 -15.36 -12.60
N ASP A 32 7.36 -15.82 -11.88
CA ASP A 32 7.68 -17.23 -11.73
C ASP A 32 6.97 -17.84 -10.52
N GLU A 33 6.09 -18.82 -10.78
CA GLU A 33 5.31 -19.50 -9.74
C GLU A 33 6.19 -20.21 -8.71
N LYS A 34 7.34 -20.77 -9.12
CA LYS A 34 8.24 -21.48 -8.21
C LYS A 34 8.80 -20.57 -7.12
N THR A 35 8.96 -19.29 -7.43
CA THR A 35 9.44 -18.28 -6.48
C THR A 35 8.27 -17.64 -5.72
N ALA A 36 7.18 -17.33 -6.41
CA ALA A 36 6.07 -16.57 -5.85
C ALA A 36 5.17 -17.40 -4.91
N PHE A 37 4.87 -18.66 -5.27
CA PHE A 37 3.93 -19.48 -4.49
C PHE A 37 4.41 -19.76 -3.07
N PRO A 38 5.68 -20.11 -2.80
CA PRO A 38 6.17 -20.23 -1.43
C PRO A 38 6.02 -18.96 -0.59
N ILE A 39 6.14 -17.77 -1.21
CA ILE A 39 5.93 -16.49 -0.52
C ILE A 39 4.44 -16.27 -0.20
N LEU A 40 3.55 -16.63 -1.14
CA LEU A 40 2.10 -16.55 -0.94
C LEU A 40 1.61 -17.55 0.12
N GLU A 41 2.16 -18.77 0.13
CA GLU A 41 1.88 -19.78 1.18
C GLU A 41 2.31 -19.26 2.55
N ALA A 42 3.54 -18.78 2.68
CA ALA A 42 4.04 -18.19 3.93
C ALA A 42 3.21 -16.95 4.35
N ALA A 43 2.70 -16.17 3.40
CA ALA A 43 1.82 -15.05 3.71
C ALA A 43 0.50 -15.50 4.37
N LEU A 44 -0.11 -16.57 3.85
CA LEU A 44 -1.31 -17.16 4.46
C LEU A 44 -1.02 -17.75 5.84
N GLU A 45 0.12 -18.40 6.03
CA GLU A 45 0.55 -18.95 7.31
C GLU A 45 0.76 -17.88 8.39
N GLU A 46 1.26 -16.69 8.00
CA GLU A 46 1.37 -15.52 8.89
C GLU A 46 0.01 -14.83 9.15
N GLY A 47 -1.06 -15.25 8.49
CA GLY A 47 -2.40 -14.68 8.65
C GLY A 47 -2.63 -13.42 7.80
N ILE A 48 -1.82 -13.19 6.77
CA ILE A 48 -2.06 -12.15 5.78
C ILE A 48 -3.27 -12.55 4.93
N ASN A 49 -4.26 -11.69 4.89
CA ASN A 49 -5.45 -11.86 4.05
C ASN A 49 -5.62 -10.75 3.01
N TYR A 50 -4.70 -9.81 2.92
CA TYR A 50 -4.77 -8.65 2.03
C TYR A 50 -3.63 -8.67 1.02
N PHE A 51 -3.98 -8.82 -0.28
CA PHE A 51 -3.05 -8.96 -1.40
C PHE A 51 -3.27 -7.83 -2.39
N ASP A 52 -2.24 -6.99 -2.55
CA ASP A 52 -2.29 -5.80 -3.41
C ASP A 52 -1.56 -6.03 -4.72
N THR A 53 -2.27 -5.94 -5.83
CA THR A 53 -1.76 -6.03 -7.19
C THR A 53 -2.21 -4.83 -8.03
N ALA A 54 -1.98 -4.86 -9.35
CA ALA A 54 -2.49 -3.92 -10.33
C ALA A 54 -2.49 -4.53 -11.74
N ASP A 55 -3.37 -4.04 -12.59
CA ASP A 55 -3.43 -4.39 -14.02
C ASP A 55 -2.12 -4.10 -14.77
N LEU A 56 -1.39 -3.07 -14.29
CA LEU A 56 -0.11 -2.63 -14.83
C LEU A 56 1.05 -3.60 -14.51
N TYR A 57 1.01 -4.32 -13.36
CA TYR A 57 2.15 -5.08 -12.88
C TYR A 57 2.44 -6.28 -13.79
N ASP A 58 3.67 -6.32 -14.30
CA ASP A 58 4.13 -7.36 -15.23
C ASP A 58 3.15 -7.60 -16.39
N GLN A 59 2.52 -6.52 -16.87
CA GLN A 59 1.55 -6.58 -17.99
C GLN A 59 0.35 -7.49 -17.68
N GLY A 60 -0.14 -7.46 -16.43
CA GLY A 60 -1.24 -8.29 -15.94
C GLY A 60 -0.88 -9.71 -15.57
N LYS A 61 0.38 -10.14 -15.76
CA LYS A 61 0.84 -11.48 -15.33
C LYS A 61 0.80 -11.63 -13.81
N ASN A 62 0.97 -10.52 -13.07
CA ASN A 62 0.86 -10.53 -11.62
C ASN A 62 -0.57 -10.87 -11.17
N GLU A 63 -1.61 -10.30 -11.79
CA GLU A 63 -3.01 -10.70 -11.55
C GLU A 63 -3.26 -12.17 -11.90
N GLN A 64 -2.72 -12.66 -13.04
CA GLN A 64 -2.86 -14.07 -13.42
C GLN A 64 -2.20 -15.02 -12.43
N LEU A 65 -1.05 -14.65 -11.87
CA LEU A 65 -0.34 -15.44 -10.86
C LEU A 65 -1.18 -15.57 -9.59
N LEU A 66 -1.76 -14.47 -9.10
CA LEU A 66 -2.67 -14.48 -7.95
C LEU A 66 -3.93 -15.30 -8.24
N GLY A 67 -4.54 -15.14 -9.41
CA GLY A 67 -5.72 -15.90 -9.81
C GLY A 67 -5.48 -17.42 -9.81
N ARG A 68 -4.30 -17.87 -10.28
CA ARG A 68 -3.94 -19.30 -10.23
C ARG A 68 -3.73 -19.80 -8.81
N PHE A 69 -3.04 -19.02 -7.98
CA PHE A 69 -2.75 -19.43 -6.61
C PHE A 69 -4.02 -19.48 -5.74
N PHE A 70 -4.87 -18.45 -5.82
CA PHE A 70 -6.05 -18.32 -4.97
C PHE A 70 -7.33 -18.99 -5.52
N LYS A 71 -7.24 -19.77 -6.57
CA LYS A 71 -8.38 -20.38 -7.21
C LYS A 71 -9.32 -21.16 -6.26
N ASN A 72 -8.75 -21.81 -5.23
CA ASN A 72 -9.49 -22.69 -4.32
C ASN A 72 -9.84 -22.04 -2.98
N ASN A 73 -9.34 -20.85 -2.69
CA ASN A 73 -9.52 -20.14 -1.42
C ASN A 73 -9.77 -18.63 -1.62
N ARG A 74 -10.41 -18.27 -2.74
CA ARG A 74 -10.71 -16.89 -3.13
C ARG A 74 -11.52 -16.13 -2.07
N GLU A 75 -12.45 -16.81 -1.39
CA GLU A 75 -13.36 -16.21 -0.41
C GLU A 75 -12.68 -15.88 0.93
N ASP A 76 -11.51 -16.48 1.22
CA ASP A 76 -10.79 -16.29 2.47
C ASP A 76 -9.88 -15.07 2.47
N ILE A 77 -9.70 -14.43 1.28
CA ILE A 77 -8.74 -13.36 1.06
C ILE A 77 -9.38 -12.11 0.49
N ILE A 78 -8.68 -11.00 0.62
CA ILE A 78 -9.03 -9.69 0.05
C ILE A 78 -8.02 -9.37 -1.05
N ILE A 79 -8.48 -9.27 -2.29
CA ILE A 79 -7.68 -8.83 -3.43
C ILE A 79 -7.97 -7.37 -3.73
N ALA A 80 -6.93 -6.53 -3.65
CA ALA A 80 -6.96 -5.18 -4.17
C ALA A 80 -6.21 -5.14 -5.50
N THR A 81 -6.87 -4.63 -6.55
CA THR A 81 -6.20 -4.33 -7.82
C THR A 81 -6.53 -2.92 -8.29
N LYS A 82 -5.87 -2.45 -9.33
CA LYS A 82 -5.90 -1.03 -9.71
C LYS A 82 -6.07 -0.85 -11.21
N VAL A 83 -6.58 0.34 -11.59
CA VAL A 83 -6.86 0.74 -12.98
C VAL A 83 -6.47 2.20 -13.21
N GLY A 84 -6.26 2.58 -14.46
CA GLY A 84 -5.96 3.94 -14.89
C GLY A 84 -4.66 4.07 -15.67
N ASN A 85 -3.74 3.13 -15.53
CA ASN A 85 -2.50 3.07 -16.29
C ASN A 85 -2.67 2.17 -17.52
N LYS A 86 -3.14 2.76 -18.62
CA LYS A 86 -3.44 2.06 -19.87
C LYS A 86 -2.17 1.72 -20.64
N ARG A 87 -1.96 0.45 -20.94
CA ARG A 87 -0.92 0.00 -21.85
C ARG A 87 -1.47 -0.11 -23.26
N GLU A 88 -0.67 0.28 -24.24
CA GLU A 88 -0.94 0.05 -25.64
C GLU A 88 -0.05 -1.08 -26.16
N GLU A 89 -0.66 -2.02 -26.90
CA GLU A 89 0.07 -3.16 -27.47
C GLU A 89 1.16 -2.66 -28.44
N GLY A 90 2.38 -3.18 -28.29
CA GLY A 90 3.53 -2.81 -29.11
C GLY A 90 4.20 -1.48 -28.77
N LYS A 91 3.75 -0.77 -27.73
CA LYS A 91 4.40 0.44 -27.23
C LYS A 91 5.02 0.23 -25.84
N ASP A 92 6.18 0.85 -25.64
CA ASP A 92 6.78 0.91 -24.31
C ASP A 92 6.06 1.93 -23.42
N GLY A 93 5.93 1.61 -22.13
CA GLY A 93 5.33 2.50 -21.15
C GLY A 93 3.82 2.31 -20.99
N TRP A 94 3.16 3.36 -20.52
CA TRP A 94 1.71 3.43 -20.30
C TRP A 94 1.24 4.88 -20.46
N SER A 95 -0.03 5.05 -20.76
CA SER A 95 -0.74 6.33 -20.75
C SER A 95 -1.77 6.36 -19.62
N TRP A 96 -2.14 7.56 -19.17
CA TRP A 96 -3.17 7.72 -18.15
C TRP A 96 -4.56 7.76 -18.80
N ASP A 97 -5.51 6.96 -18.28
CA ASP A 97 -6.90 6.95 -18.73
C ASP A 97 -7.83 6.64 -17.53
N ALA A 98 -8.46 7.68 -16.99
CA ALA A 98 -9.43 7.60 -15.89
C ALA A 98 -10.89 7.62 -16.39
N SER A 99 -11.12 7.45 -17.70
CA SER A 99 -12.45 7.48 -18.27
C SER A 99 -13.33 6.33 -17.79
N LYS A 100 -14.62 6.58 -17.66
CA LYS A 100 -15.64 5.58 -17.32
C LYS A 100 -15.57 4.36 -18.25
N THR A 101 -15.43 4.61 -19.55
CA THR A 101 -15.35 3.54 -20.55
C THR A 101 -14.14 2.63 -20.28
N TYR A 102 -12.95 3.20 -20.08
CA TYR A 102 -11.75 2.41 -19.83
C TYR A 102 -11.85 1.60 -18.53
N ILE A 103 -12.33 2.21 -17.44
CA ILE A 103 -12.50 1.54 -16.14
C ILE A 103 -13.43 0.33 -16.27
N LYS A 104 -14.60 0.48 -16.92
CA LYS A 104 -15.58 -0.59 -17.10
C LYS A 104 -15.14 -1.69 -18.08
N GLU A 105 -14.26 -1.40 -19.01
CA GLU A 105 -13.63 -2.41 -19.88
C GLU A 105 -12.50 -3.14 -19.18
N GLN A 106 -11.64 -2.39 -18.48
CA GLN A 106 -10.45 -2.96 -17.85
C GLN A 106 -10.78 -3.88 -16.67
N VAL A 107 -11.82 -3.59 -15.88
CA VAL A 107 -12.25 -4.47 -14.80
C VAL A 107 -12.55 -5.89 -15.29
N LYS A 108 -13.16 -6.05 -16.47
CA LYS A 108 -13.44 -7.36 -17.07
C LYS A 108 -12.16 -8.14 -17.38
N THR A 109 -11.14 -7.41 -17.80
CA THR A 109 -9.81 -7.99 -18.05
C THR A 109 -9.15 -8.44 -16.75
N SER A 110 -9.21 -7.62 -15.70
CA SER A 110 -8.70 -7.95 -14.36
C SER A 110 -9.41 -9.16 -13.77
N LEU A 111 -10.75 -9.23 -13.84
CA LEU A 111 -11.54 -10.39 -13.39
C LEU A 111 -11.13 -11.68 -14.11
N LYS A 112 -10.98 -11.62 -15.44
CA LYS A 112 -10.51 -12.77 -16.23
C LYS A 112 -9.10 -13.23 -15.83
N ARG A 113 -8.19 -12.32 -15.55
CA ARG A 113 -6.83 -12.64 -15.12
C ARG A 113 -6.80 -13.22 -13.71
N LEU A 114 -7.58 -12.65 -12.81
CA LEU A 114 -7.76 -13.12 -11.43
C LEU A 114 -8.57 -14.40 -11.33
N GLY A 115 -9.34 -14.77 -12.38
CA GLY A 115 -10.18 -15.98 -12.37
C GLY A 115 -11.30 -15.92 -11.34
N THR A 116 -11.91 -14.76 -11.15
CA THR A 116 -12.95 -14.50 -10.15
C THR A 116 -14.07 -13.64 -10.74
N ASP A 117 -15.25 -13.68 -10.13
CA ASP A 117 -16.42 -12.90 -10.56
C ASP A 117 -16.49 -11.53 -9.87
N TYR A 118 -15.66 -11.29 -8.85
CA TYR A 118 -15.63 -10.02 -8.11
C TYR A 118 -14.24 -9.62 -7.66
N ILE A 119 -14.04 -8.31 -7.42
CA ILE A 119 -12.85 -7.72 -6.80
C ILE A 119 -13.26 -7.10 -5.46
N ASP A 120 -12.53 -7.39 -4.38
CA ASP A 120 -12.85 -6.86 -3.05
C ASP A 120 -12.65 -5.35 -2.98
N LEU A 121 -11.50 -4.87 -3.49
CA LEU A 121 -11.14 -3.46 -3.53
C LEU A 121 -10.56 -3.08 -4.89
N TYR A 122 -11.29 -2.26 -5.64
CA TYR A 122 -10.82 -1.74 -6.94
C TYR A 122 -10.37 -0.29 -6.78
N GLN A 123 -9.16 0.05 -7.23
CA GLN A 123 -8.58 1.35 -6.95
C GLN A 123 -8.24 2.11 -8.22
N LEU A 124 -8.53 3.41 -8.26
CA LEU A 124 -7.94 4.29 -9.26
C LEU A 124 -6.43 4.42 -8.96
N HIS A 125 -5.57 4.10 -9.93
CA HIS A 125 -4.11 4.02 -9.73
C HIS A 125 -3.40 5.37 -9.95
N GLY A 126 -3.94 6.44 -9.37
CA GLY A 126 -3.43 7.80 -9.48
C GLY A 126 -4.53 8.84 -9.28
N GLY A 127 -4.80 9.60 -10.31
CA GLY A 127 -5.78 10.69 -10.37
C GLY A 127 -5.13 12.05 -10.60
N MET A 128 -5.79 12.89 -11.40
CA MET A 128 -5.42 14.27 -11.68
C MET A 128 -6.66 15.15 -11.55
N MET A 129 -6.48 16.45 -11.34
CA MET A 129 -7.61 17.40 -11.26
C MET A 129 -8.29 17.60 -12.61
N GLU A 130 -7.57 17.31 -13.69
CA GLU A 130 -8.03 17.38 -15.08
C GLU A 130 -8.84 16.15 -15.50
N ASP A 131 -8.86 15.09 -14.67
CA ASP A 131 -9.65 13.88 -14.95
C ASP A 131 -11.15 14.18 -14.93
N PRO A 132 -11.97 13.41 -15.68
CA PRO A 132 -13.42 13.47 -15.58
C PRO A 132 -13.89 12.82 -14.26
N ILE A 133 -13.57 13.43 -13.11
CA ILE A 133 -13.72 12.87 -11.76
C ILE A 133 -15.14 12.33 -11.52
N GLU A 134 -16.17 13.02 -11.99
CA GLU A 134 -17.57 12.60 -11.84
C GLU A 134 -17.85 11.31 -12.60
N GLU A 135 -17.41 11.21 -13.85
CA GLU A 135 -17.56 9.99 -14.66
C GLU A 135 -16.74 8.84 -14.09
N THR A 136 -15.55 9.14 -13.56
CA THR A 136 -14.69 8.15 -12.88
C THR A 136 -15.40 7.59 -11.65
N ILE A 137 -15.97 8.45 -10.80
CA ILE A 137 -16.75 8.03 -9.61
C ILE A 137 -17.97 7.21 -10.04
N GLU A 138 -18.72 7.68 -11.03
CA GLU A 138 -19.90 6.99 -11.56
C GLU A 138 -19.53 5.56 -12.06
N ALA A 139 -18.37 5.41 -12.72
CA ALA A 139 -17.91 4.08 -13.14
C ALA A 139 -17.72 3.12 -11.95
N PHE A 140 -17.09 3.57 -10.87
CA PHE A 140 -16.88 2.75 -9.68
C PHE A 140 -18.19 2.45 -8.94
N GLU A 141 -19.10 3.42 -8.82
CA GLU A 141 -20.41 3.19 -8.17
C GLU A 141 -21.25 2.20 -8.98
N GLU A 142 -21.33 2.31 -10.31
CA GLU A 142 -22.01 1.34 -11.16
C GLU A 142 -21.42 -0.07 -11.01
N LEU A 143 -20.10 -0.23 -11.03
CA LEU A 143 -19.44 -1.53 -10.84
C LEU A 143 -19.72 -2.14 -9.47
N LYS A 144 -19.86 -1.30 -8.44
CA LYS A 144 -20.23 -1.71 -7.10
C LYS A 144 -21.69 -2.14 -7.03
N ASP A 145 -22.61 -1.40 -7.64
CA ASP A 145 -24.03 -1.75 -7.73
C ASP A 145 -24.27 -3.04 -8.54
N GLU A 146 -23.45 -3.26 -9.58
CA GLU A 146 -23.42 -4.51 -10.35
C GLU A 146 -22.83 -5.71 -9.56
N GLY A 147 -22.20 -5.47 -8.41
CA GLY A 147 -21.52 -6.49 -7.61
C GLY A 147 -20.19 -6.98 -8.20
N VAL A 148 -19.70 -6.30 -9.23
CA VAL A 148 -18.42 -6.61 -9.90
C VAL A 148 -17.23 -6.23 -9.01
N ILE A 149 -17.39 -5.17 -8.24
CA ILE A 149 -16.47 -4.79 -7.17
C ILE A 149 -17.26 -4.65 -5.86
N LEU A 150 -16.65 -5.00 -4.73
CA LEU A 150 -17.32 -4.83 -3.43
C LEU A 150 -17.13 -3.40 -2.90
N TYR A 151 -15.93 -2.89 -3.00
CA TYR A 151 -15.56 -1.54 -2.58
C TYR A 151 -14.56 -0.93 -3.55
N TYR A 152 -14.42 0.39 -3.48
CA TYR A 152 -13.39 1.08 -4.25
C TYR A 152 -12.63 2.12 -3.43
N GLY A 153 -11.48 2.53 -3.94
CA GLY A 153 -10.59 3.51 -3.35
C GLY A 153 -9.71 4.16 -4.40
N ILE A 154 -8.72 4.92 -3.94
CA ILE A 154 -7.72 5.52 -4.82
C ILE A 154 -6.31 5.26 -4.31
N SER A 155 -5.34 5.16 -5.22
CA SER A 155 -3.92 5.14 -4.89
C SER A 155 -3.30 6.47 -5.31
N SER A 156 -3.26 7.45 -4.42
CA SER A 156 -2.82 8.80 -4.74
C SER A 156 -1.95 9.42 -3.65
N ILE A 157 -1.04 10.31 -4.07
CA ILE A 157 -0.21 11.16 -3.19
C ILE A 157 -0.53 12.65 -3.40
N ARG A 158 -1.65 12.98 -4.04
CA ARG A 158 -2.04 14.36 -4.41
C ARG A 158 -3.16 14.84 -3.50
N PRO A 159 -2.90 15.76 -2.54
CA PRO A 159 -3.92 16.20 -1.59
C PRO A 159 -5.17 16.77 -2.22
N ASN A 160 -5.04 17.59 -3.29
CA ASN A 160 -6.19 18.16 -4.00
C ASN A 160 -7.11 17.10 -4.62
N VAL A 161 -6.55 16.07 -5.25
CA VAL A 161 -7.32 14.93 -5.78
C VAL A 161 -7.99 14.15 -4.65
N ILE A 162 -7.25 13.86 -3.57
CA ILE A 162 -7.79 13.13 -2.43
C ILE A 162 -8.99 13.87 -1.83
N ARG A 163 -8.90 15.21 -1.65
CA ARG A 163 -10.03 16.02 -1.16
C ARG A 163 -11.28 15.91 -2.03
N GLU A 164 -11.11 15.93 -3.36
CA GLU A 164 -12.26 15.78 -4.28
C GLU A 164 -12.93 14.42 -4.12
N TYR A 165 -12.16 13.33 -4.04
CA TYR A 165 -12.74 12.01 -3.84
C TYR A 165 -13.37 11.83 -2.45
N VAL A 166 -12.76 12.36 -1.38
CA VAL A 166 -13.35 12.36 -0.03
C VAL A 166 -14.71 13.07 -0.03
N LYS A 167 -14.83 14.19 -0.73
CA LYS A 167 -16.05 15.01 -0.76
C LYS A 167 -17.16 14.42 -1.63
N ARG A 168 -16.83 13.71 -2.71
CA ARG A 168 -17.75 13.39 -3.82
C ARG A 168 -18.01 11.92 -4.02
N SER A 169 -17.33 11.02 -3.30
CA SER A 169 -17.40 9.60 -3.55
C SER A 169 -17.58 8.79 -2.27
N SER A 170 -17.85 7.50 -2.42
CA SER A 170 -17.93 6.53 -1.32
C SER A 170 -16.65 5.68 -1.17
N ILE A 171 -15.46 6.25 -1.46
CA ILE A 171 -14.18 5.54 -1.27
C ILE A 171 -14.01 5.10 0.18
N VAL A 172 -13.55 3.86 0.36
CA VAL A 172 -13.29 3.31 1.69
C VAL A 172 -11.82 3.40 2.10
N SER A 173 -10.93 3.63 1.13
CA SER A 173 -9.49 3.73 1.41
C SER A 173 -8.73 4.59 0.42
N VAL A 174 -7.61 5.14 0.90
CA VAL A 174 -6.58 5.77 0.08
C VAL A 174 -5.26 5.04 0.30
N MET A 175 -4.68 4.50 -0.77
CA MET A 175 -3.32 3.99 -0.73
C MET A 175 -2.35 5.12 -0.99
N MET A 176 -1.35 5.28 -0.11
CA MET A 176 -0.35 6.35 -0.25
C MET A 176 1.01 5.98 0.32
N GLN A 177 2.03 6.66 -0.17
CA GLN A 177 3.37 6.52 0.39
C GLN A 177 3.44 7.25 1.73
N SER A 178 3.89 6.54 2.77
CA SER A 178 4.15 7.10 4.09
C SER A 178 5.27 6.32 4.78
N SER A 179 6.17 7.04 5.46
CA SER A 179 7.26 6.46 6.26
C SER A 179 7.86 7.52 7.18
N ILE A 180 8.74 7.12 8.08
CA ILE A 180 9.54 8.06 8.91
C ILE A 180 10.26 9.11 8.05
N LEU A 181 10.68 8.75 6.83
CA LEU A 181 11.38 9.64 5.89
C LEU A 181 10.44 10.35 4.91
N ASP A 182 9.15 10.03 4.91
CA ASP A 182 8.13 10.69 4.09
C ASP A 182 6.89 10.97 4.91
N ARG A 183 6.91 12.10 5.60
CA ARG A 183 5.86 12.54 6.51
C ARG A 183 4.86 13.52 5.89
N ARG A 184 4.96 13.75 4.57
CA ARG A 184 4.07 14.68 3.85
C ARG A 184 2.58 14.42 4.09
N PRO A 185 2.09 13.17 4.22
CA PRO A 185 0.68 12.92 4.50
C PRO A 185 0.19 13.41 5.87
N GLU A 186 1.10 13.58 6.83
CA GLU A 186 0.74 13.95 8.21
C GLU A 186 0.18 15.38 8.32
N GLU A 187 0.54 16.28 7.39
CA GLU A 187 0.12 17.69 7.42
C GLU A 187 -1.40 17.81 7.30
N GLU A 188 -2.00 17.14 6.33
CA GLU A 188 -3.41 17.34 5.97
C GLU A 188 -4.14 16.01 5.71
N VAL A 189 -3.53 15.11 4.95
CA VAL A 189 -4.25 13.97 4.36
C VAL A 189 -4.62 12.92 5.40
N LEU A 190 -3.72 12.57 6.32
CA LEU A 190 -4.03 11.59 7.37
C LEU A 190 -5.15 12.08 8.29
N PRO A 191 -5.14 13.35 8.81
CA PRO A 191 -6.26 13.89 9.56
C PRO A 191 -7.58 13.89 8.78
N LEU A 192 -7.57 14.38 7.54
CA LEU A 192 -8.76 14.41 6.67
C LEU A 192 -9.40 13.03 6.50
N LEU A 193 -8.60 12.01 6.23
CA LEU A 193 -9.11 10.65 6.01
C LEU A 193 -9.63 10.03 7.32
N ALA A 194 -8.96 10.27 8.45
CA ALA A 194 -9.44 9.82 9.77
C ALA A 194 -10.80 10.43 10.13
N GLU A 195 -10.98 11.73 9.91
CA GLU A 195 -12.22 12.46 10.17
C GLU A 195 -13.41 11.97 9.32
N ASN A 196 -13.12 11.43 8.12
CA ASN A 196 -14.13 10.93 7.19
C ASN A 196 -14.30 9.41 7.24
N ASN A 197 -13.72 8.71 8.21
CA ASN A 197 -13.75 7.26 8.33
C ASN A 197 -13.30 6.53 7.05
N ILE A 198 -12.26 7.07 6.41
CA ILE A 198 -11.59 6.48 5.24
C ILE A 198 -10.23 5.98 5.69
N SER A 199 -9.94 4.72 5.44
CA SER A 199 -8.67 4.14 5.86
C SER A 199 -7.51 4.52 4.94
N VAL A 200 -6.34 4.64 5.54
CA VAL A 200 -5.08 4.70 4.79
C VAL A 200 -4.46 3.31 4.70
N VAL A 201 -4.05 2.95 3.51
CA VAL A 201 -3.21 1.80 3.24
C VAL A 201 -1.82 2.35 2.85
N THR A 202 -0.82 2.16 3.72
CA THR A 202 0.50 2.73 3.45
C THR A 202 1.34 1.82 2.57
N ARG A 203 2.01 2.40 1.57
CA ARG A 203 3.06 1.73 0.79
C ARG A 203 4.43 2.35 1.06
N GLY A 204 5.48 1.56 0.85
CA GLY A 204 6.86 2.01 1.03
C GLY A 204 7.25 2.34 2.49
N PRO A 205 6.76 1.61 3.50
CA PRO A 205 6.99 1.93 4.91
C PRO A 205 8.49 1.94 5.29
N VAL A 206 9.28 1.14 4.58
CA VAL A 206 10.75 1.05 4.80
C VAL A 206 11.57 1.92 3.83
N ALA A 207 10.94 2.87 3.13
CA ALA A 207 11.61 3.86 2.27
C ALA A 207 12.67 3.24 1.33
N LYS A 208 12.27 2.25 0.51
CA LYS A 208 13.16 1.51 -0.41
C LYS A 208 14.31 0.76 0.29
N GLY A 209 14.13 0.38 1.56
CA GLY A 209 15.12 -0.32 2.37
C GLY A 209 16.06 0.60 3.16
N LEU A 210 15.88 1.92 3.09
CA LEU A 210 16.60 2.88 3.91
C LEU A 210 16.28 2.76 5.41
N LEU A 211 15.07 2.31 5.75
CA LEU A 211 14.66 2.02 7.13
C LEU A 211 14.79 0.51 7.41
N SER A 212 15.97 -0.05 7.12
CA SER A 212 16.29 -1.46 7.39
C SER A 212 17.71 -1.59 7.96
N PRO A 213 18.09 -2.73 8.54
CA PRO A 213 19.47 -2.95 9.02
C PRO A 213 20.55 -2.80 7.93
N LYS A 214 20.16 -2.95 6.66
CA LYS A 214 21.05 -2.82 5.49
C LYS A 214 21.04 -1.43 4.85
N TYR A 215 20.59 -0.39 5.55
CA TYR A 215 20.44 0.95 4.97
C TYR A 215 21.73 1.53 4.42
N ARG A 216 22.88 1.17 5.00
CA ARG A 216 24.19 1.66 4.55
C ARG A 216 24.48 1.32 3.10
N ASP A 217 24.01 0.17 2.62
CA ASP A 217 24.15 -0.28 1.23
C ASP A 217 23.22 0.48 0.27
N LYS A 218 22.25 1.22 0.82
CA LYS A 218 21.23 1.98 0.06
C LYS A 218 21.49 3.49 0.05
N LEU A 219 22.46 3.96 0.84
CA LEU A 219 22.80 5.38 0.85
C LEU A 219 23.43 5.79 -0.48
N THR A 220 23.02 6.93 -0.99
CA THR A 220 23.57 7.56 -2.19
C THR A 220 23.78 9.06 -1.94
N GLU A 221 24.69 9.69 -2.67
CA GLU A 221 24.90 11.15 -2.61
C GLU A 221 23.63 11.93 -2.99
N LYS A 222 22.78 11.36 -3.84
CA LYS A 222 21.50 11.95 -4.25
C LYS A 222 20.52 12.13 -3.08
N GLY A 223 20.66 11.33 -2.01
CA GLY A 223 19.74 11.33 -0.88
C GLY A 223 18.38 10.68 -1.19
N TYR A 224 17.35 11.10 -0.46
CA TYR A 224 15.99 10.57 -0.58
C TYR A 224 14.96 11.67 -0.32
N LEU A 225 14.04 11.88 -1.27
CA LEU A 225 13.07 12.98 -1.22
C LEU A 225 13.75 14.33 -0.97
N ASN A 226 13.40 15.01 0.13
CA ASN A 226 13.98 16.30 0.55
C ASN A 226 15.17 16.18 1.51
N TYR A 227 15.73 14.97 1.68
CA TYR A 227 16.98 14.74 2.41
C TYR A 227 18.16 14.68 1.45
N SER A 228 19.21 15.46 1.71
CA SER A 228 20.51 15.21 1.08
C SER A 228 21.11 13.88 1.56
N GLY A 229 22.15 13.39 0.89
CA GLY A 229 22.83 12.15 1.32
C GLY A 229 23.41 12.23 2.74
N GLU A 230 23.94 13.39 3.13
CA GLU A 230 24.49 13.63 4.46
C GLU A 230 23.40 13.68 5.52
N GLU A 231 22.35 14.48 5.32
CA GLU A 231 21.20 14.56 6.23
C GLU A 231 20.55 13.20 6.44
N LEU A 232 20.37 12.43 5.34
CA LEU A 232 19.78 11.10 5.39
C LEU A 232 20.63 10.15 6.23
N LYS A 233 21.96 10.17 6.05
CA LYS A 233 22.89 9.38 6.84
C LYS A 233 22.83 9.72 8.32
N GLU A 234 22.81 11.01 8.66
CA GLU A 234 22.71 11.48 10.05
C GLU A 234 21.43 11.03 10.73
N VAL A 235 20.28 11.22 10.06
CA VAL A 235 18.98 10.78 10.59
C VAL A 235 18.94 9.28 10.82
N LEU A 236 19.40 8.47 9.85
CA LEU A 236 19.38 7.02 9.95
C LEU A 236 20.31 6.52 11.07
N GLN A 237 21.50 7.11 11.24
CA GLN A 237 22.41 6.78 12.33
C GLN A 237 21.81 7.16 13.70
N THR A 238 21.15 8.31 13.79
CA THR A 238 20.49 8.77 15.00
C THR A 238 19.33 7.84 15.41
N LEU A 239 18.53 7.42 14.44
CA LEU A 239 17.45 6.44 14.67
C LEU A 239 18.01 5.08 15.08
N GLU A 240 19.04 4.57 14.38
CA GLU A 240 19.68 3.30 14.70
C GLU A 240 20.22 3.31 16.13
N GLN A 241 20.91 4.37 16.54
CA GLN A 241 21.44 4.50 17.89
C GLN A 241 20.34 4.57 18.96
N LYS A 242 19.23 5.28 18.70
CA LYS A 242 18.08 5.36 19.63
C LYS A 242 17.44 4.01 19.86
N PHE A 243 17.33 3.20 18.80
CA PHE A 243 16.66 1.91 18.84
C PHE A 243 17.58 0.72 19.06
N LEU A 244 18.91 0.94 19.17
CA LEU A 244 19.87 -0.09 19.48
C LEU A 244 19.41 -0.88 20.73
N ASP A 245 19.50 -2.20 20.67
CA ASP A 245 19.08 -3.13 21.72
C ASP A 245 17.59 -3.15 22.07
N LYS A 246 16.75 -2.35 21.36
CA LYS A 246 15.29 -2.32 21.60
C LYS A 246 14.50 -2.89 20.43
N ARG A 247 14.79 -2.40 19.24
CA ARG A 247 14.10 -2.80 18.00
C ARG A 247 14.94 -2.46 16.77
N THR A 248 14.67 -3.12 15.67
CA THR A 248 15.28 -2.80 14.37
C THR A 248 14.66 -1.53 13.77
N LEU A 249 15.36 -0.91 12.81
CA LEU A 249 14.81 0.22 12.04
C LEU A 249 13.55 -0.18 11.27
N THR A 250 13.45 -1.44 10.81
CA THR A 250 12.25 -1.95 10.13
C THR A 250 11.05 -2.00 11.06
N GLU A 251 11.23 -2.52 12.28
CA GLU A 251 10.18 -2.51 13.30
C GLU A 251 9.75 -1.08 13.66
N ALA A 252 10.73 -0.16 13.87
CA ALA A 252 10.41 1.24 14.14
C ALA A 252 9.61 1.87 12.99
N ALA A 253 9.99 1.63 11.73
CA ALA A 253 9.34 2.17 10.55
C ALA A 253 7.91 1.65 10.37
N ILE A 254 7.69 0.37 10.58
CA ILE A 254 6.39 -0.28 10.48
C ILE A 254 5.49 0.21 11.62
N GLN A 255 5.97 0.19 12.86
CA GLN A 255 5.20 0.64 14.01
C GLN A 255 4.90 2.13 13.97
N TYR A 256 5.75 2.96 13.34
CA TYR A 256 5.47 4.37 13.11
C TYR A 256 4.23 4.59 12.22
N ASN A 257 4.12 3.82 11.13
CA ASN A 257 2.94 3.88 10.27
C ASN A 257 1.69 3.36 11.00
N LEU A 258 1.79 2.23 11.72
CA LEU A 258 0.67 1.65 12.47
C LEU A 258 0.19 2.53 13.64
N ALA A 259 1.02 3.44 14.13
CA ALA A 259 0.64 4.41 15.15
C ALA A 259 -0.27 5.55 14.62
N GLN A 260 -0.40 5.69 13.30
CA GLN A 260 -1.27 6.70 12.69
C GLN A 260 -2.74 6.22 12.71
N PRO A 261 -3.69 7.00 13.28
CA PRO A 261 -5.07 6.55 13.46
C PRO A 261 -5.79 6.12 12.18
N ALA A 262 -5.50 6.77 11.05
CA ALA A 262 -6.12 6.45 9.76
C ALA A 262 -5.57 5.16 9.12
N VAL A 263 -4.40 4.64 9.56
CA VAL A 263 -3.74 3.51 8.92
C VAL A 263 -4.34 2.18 9.33
N ALA A 264 -5.01 1.52 8.40
CA ALA A 264 -5.58 0.19 8.60
C ALA A 264 -4.59 -0.93 8.28
N SER A 265 -3.77 -0.76 7.25
CA SER A 265 -2.84 -1.79 6.79
C SER A 265 -1.59 -1.17 6.17
N ILE A 266 -0.50 -1.92 6.25
CA ILE A 266 0.78 -1.60 5.61
C ILE A 266 0.99 -2.60 4.48
N ILE A 267 1.22 -2.10 3.26
CA ILE A 267 1.60 -2.94 2.13
C ILE A 267 3.12 -2.98 2.05
N ALA A 268 3.67 -4.15 2.34
CA ALA A 268 5.09 -4.43 2.17
C ALA A 268 5.31 -5.50 1.10
N GLY A 269 6.26 -5.24 0.21
CA GLY A 269 6.72 -6.25 -0.74
C GLY A 269 7.63 -7.28 -0.06
N ALA A 270 7.65 -8.49 -0.59
CA ALA A 270 8.62 -9.52 -0.24
C ALA A 270 9.07 -10.25 -1.51
N SER A 271 10.37 -10.46 -1.65
CA SER A 271 10.99 -11.24 -2.73
C SER A 271 11.55 -12.58 -2.25
N SER A 272 11.38 -12.87 -0.96
CA SER A 272 11.68 -14.17 -0.35
C SER A 272 10.80 -14.40 0.88
N VAL A 273 10.68 -15.67 1.30
CA VAL A 273 9.95 -16.08 2.50
C VAL A 273 10.54 -15.44 3.76
N GLU A 274 11.87 -15.34 3.84
CA GLU A 274 12.56 -14.70 4.98
C GLU A 274 12.21 -13.22 5.09
N GLN A 275 12.09 -12.51 3.97
CA GLN A 275 11.69 -11.11 3.97
C GLN A 275 10.24 -10.94 4.40
N LEU A 276 9.36 -11.86 4.00
CA LEU A 276 7.96 -11.89 4.44
C LEU A 276 7.87 -12.05 5.96
N HIS A 277 8.54 -13.07 6.51
CA HIS A 277 8.58 -13.28 7.97
C HIS A 277 9.16 -12.09 8.73
N ALA A 278 10.21 -11.44 8.20
CA ALA A 278 10.77 -10.23 8.80
C ALA A 278 9.74 -9.08 8.85
N ASN A 279 8.94 -8.91 7.78
CA ASN A 279 7.86 -7.93 7.74
C ASN A 279 6.74 -8.27 8.75
N ALA A 280 6.32 -9.55 8.83
CA ALA A 280 5.30 -10.01 9.77
C ALA A 280 5.76 -9.83 11.23
N ASN A 281 6.99 -10.19 11.53
CA ASN A 281 7.59 -9.98 12.86
C ASN A 281 7.63 -8.47 13.22
N ALA A 282 7.94 -7.61 12.28
CA ALA A 282 7.95 -6.16 12.51
C ALA A 282 6.55 -5.60 12.79
N VAL A 283 5.49 -6.12 12.16
CA VAL A 283 4.09 -5.76 12.47
C VAL A 283 3.69 -6.27 13.87
N ASN A 284 4.13 -7.46 14.26
CA ASN A 284 3.85 -8.07 15.56
C ASN A 284 4.75 -7.54 16.69
N SER A 285 5.75 -6.70 16.39
CA SER A 285 6.61 -6.10 17.42
C SER A 285 5.82 -5.12 18.30
N ALA A 286 6.37 -4.83 19.49
CA ALA A 286 5.72 -3.91 20.42
C ALA A 286 5.48 -2.53 19.77
N PRO A 287 4.30 -1.91 19.98
CA PRO A 287 4.04 -0.55 19.49
C PRO A 287 5.10 0.44 19.98
N LEU A 288 5.27 1.53 19.24
CA LEU A 288 6.12 2.65 19.68
C LEU A 288 5.50 3.32 20.91
N THR A 289 6.32 3.65 21.88
CA THR A 289 5.91 4.49 23.01
C THR A 289 5.72 5.94 22.53
N ALA A 290 4.99 6.75 23.33
CA ALA A 290 4.84 8.17 23.03
C ALA A 290 6.20 8.91 22.96
N GLU A 291 7.18 8.50 23.80
CA GLU A 291 8.53 9.04 23.77
C GLU A 291 9.28 8.69 22.47
N GLU A 292 9.15 7.43 22.01
CA GLU A 292 9.76 6.97 20.75
C GLU A 292 9.15 7.68 19.55
N LEU A 293 7.82 7.86 19.50
CA LEU A 293 7.12 8.61 18.46
C LEU A 293 7.59 10.07 18.43
N ALA A 294 7.64 10.75 19.59
CA ALA A 294 8.10 12.12 19.69
C ALA A 294 9.56 12.26 19.26
N PHE A 295 10.41 11.29 19.59
CA PHE A 295 11.80 11.27 19.16
C PHE A 295 11.92 11.15 17.64
N ILE A 296 11.20 10.18 17.01
CA ILE A 296 11.16 10.05 15.56
C ILE A 296 10.72 11.36 14.91
N GLN A 297 9.64 11.95 15.40
CA GLN A 297 9.09 13.20 14.87
C GLN A 297 10.06 14.38 15.01
N LYS A 298 10.89 14.40 16.05
CA LYS A 298 11.91 15.43 16.27
C LYS A 298 13.09 15.33 15.32
N VAL A 299 13.55 14.09 15.02
CA VAL A 299 14.76 13.88 14.20
C VAL A 299 14.48 13.77 12.71
N SER A 300 13.25 13.44 12.31
CA SER A 300 12.84 13.38 10.92
C SER A 300 12.16 14.67 10.46
N LYS A 301 12.32 14.99 9.16
CA LYS A 301 11.72 16.22 8.60
C LYS A 301 10.18 16.10 8.55
N ALA A 302 9.49 17.11 9.06
CA ALA A 302 8.06 17.31 8.83
C ALA A 302 7.86 17.89 7.41
N SER A 303 8.04 17.04 6.40
CA SER A 303 7.90 17.40 4.99
C SER A 303 6.44 17.69 4.65
N VAL A 304 6.22 18.54 3.67
CA VAL A 304 4.89 18.89 3.14
C VAL A 304 4.84 18.64 1.64
N TYR A 305 3.66 18.52 1.07
CA TYR A 305 3.51 18.50 -0.39
C TYR A 305 3.67 19.92 -0.91
N GLU A 306 4.62 20.14 -1.82
CA GLU A 306 4.82 21.45 -2.47
C GLU A 306 3.89 21.65 -3.66
N ALA A 307 3.49 20.55 -4.31
CA ALA A 307 2.58 20.53 -5.44
C ALA A 307 1.26 19.83 -5.08
N HIS A 308 0.23 20.08 -5.87
CA HIS A 308 -1.09 19.42 -5.74
C HIS A 308 -1.81 19.72 -4.38
N ARG A 309 -1.59 20.92 -3.87
CA ARG A 309 -2.20 21.39 -2.62
C ARG A 309 -3.68 21.77 -2.81
#